data_bfffc42850ed0361ea9103fe0fe516b1
#
_entry.id   bfffc42850ed0361ea9103fe0fe516b1
#
_cell.length_a   1.000
_cell.length_b   1.000
_cell.length_c   1.000
_cell.angle_alpha   90.00
_cell.angle_beta   90.00
_cell.angle_gamma   90.00
#
_symmetry.space_group_name_H-M   'P 1'
#
loop_
_entity.id
_entity.type
_entity.pdbx_description
1 polymer ?
#
loop_
_entity_poly.entity_id
_entity_poly.type
_entity_poly.pdbx_seq_one_letter_code
_entity_poly.pdbx_strand_id
1 'polypeptide(L)'
;MLALSLMLAHPAQAQTLKKPALDALVSGTRTAAQADLQAFMAAAARAEPSVAPAVAAWQARSPLAGDNLANFGRLLGVYNRVRNEAAVIDAIGRMVALRTVRDEKIPQHENPAIIEFGKMIEAMARDFGLAYRNVDNRVFEVTLPGGGKDTFGILTHADVVPAVAEEWVLEDGTKLDPFRMTRVGDTLYGRGTIDDKGSIAAVMYAMKTVKESGVPLERTIRLMIETTEETGGDGMKYYRQHTTLPEYNVVLDSKYPAVVAEKGAGTLTVSFGIKAADDKSAQGKADHKGPAIVAMRGAASANAIPETATARIAGGDAAAVAATLEQARAEFLRRHTPRGKFSIDVKRAGNDVEVKVTGASAHGSRPEEGVNPLPRLALFLQASGVQFAENHYLNAVRYLNDLYGLDYLGTRMEVAYRDPFMGPLTMSPTLVRERGEYVDVVTNVRMPRGRTPDELGGKITKRIFGWAATHGPVEIKYDQGNWMARDPKGAWLSTLLNIFGDTTGLEAKPVSTAGSTTAKLMPNAINFGPAMPGKKYTAHNAREYKEVADLNLDMQMFTEMLVRIGNLDKMQ
;
A
#
# COMPACT_ATOMS: atom_id res chain seq x y z
N MET A 1 -65.83 16.39 34.70
CA MET A 1 -64.87 15.32 34.56
C MET A 1 -63.87 15.75 33.51
N LEU A 2 -62.73 16.30 33.92
CA LEU A 2 -61.58 16.57 32.98
C LEU A 2 -60.73 15.33 32.90
N ALA A 3 -60.61 14.77 31.71
CA ALA A 3 -59.68 13.68 31.43
C ALA A 3 -58.28 14.28 31.19
N LEU A 4 -57.35 14.03 32.11
CA LEU A 4 -55.92 14.34 31.98
C LEU A 4 -55.27 13.26 31.11
N SER A 5 -55.01 13.57 29.83
CA SER A 5 -54.19 12.68 28.95
C SER A 5 -52.73 12.76 29.39
N LEU A 6 -52.24 11.74 30.09
CA LEU A 6 -50.81 11.52 30.26
C LEU A 6 -50.22 11.13 28.89
N MET A 7 -49.55 12.05 28.24
CA MET A 7 -48.62 11.70 27.16
C MET A 7 -47.42 10.97 27.79
N LEU A 8 -47.40 9.65 27.67
CA LEU A 8 -46.20 8.84 27.88
C LEU A 8 -45.19 9.24 26.82
N ALA A 9 -44.22 10.06 27.20
CA ALA A 9 -43.03 10.29 26.38
C ALA A 9 -42.32 8.96 26.21
N HIS A 10 -42.40 8.37 25.04
CA HIS A 10 -41.50 7.26 24.66
C HIS A 10 -40.09 7.80 24.76
N PRO A 11 -39.15 7.09 25.45
CA PRO A 11 -37.76 7.48 25.39
C PRO A 11 -37.36 7.45 23.91
N ALA A 12 -36.91 8.60 23.39
CA ALA A 12 -36.35 8.66 22.03
C ALA A 12 -35.27 7.58 21.93
N GLN A 13 -35.46 6.60 21.07
CA GLN A 13 -34.40 5.62 20.76
C GLN A 13 -33.18 6.43 20.35
N ALA A 14 -32.07 6.21 21.03
CA ALA A 14 -30.84 6.90 20.73
C ALA A 14 -30.46 6.59 19.28
N GLN A 15 -30.55 7.60 18.43
CA GLN A 15 -30.21 7.48 17.03
C GLN A 15 -28.70 7.56 16.91
N THR A 16 -28.05 6.63 16.20
CA THR A 16 -26.60 6.66 16.03
C THR A 16 -26.18 7.85 15.16
N LEU A 17 -25.11 8.53 15.58
CA LEU A 17 -24.54 9.66 14.83
C LEU A 17 -24.14 9.24 13.41
N LYS A 18 -24.41 10.12 12.45
CA LYS A 18 -23.99 9.95 11.05
C LYS A 18 -23.20 11.16 10.58
N LYS A 19 -22.62 11.07 9.41
CA LYS A 19 -21.71 12.07 8.84
C LYS A 19 -22.14 13.52 9.05
N PRO A 20 -23.38 13.98 8.77
CA PRO A 20 -23.73 15.38 8.96
C PRO A 20 -23.59 15.87 10.41
N ALA A 21 -24.00 15.04 11.38
CA ALA A 21 -23.86 15.35 12.80
C ALA A 21 -22.40 15.29 13.25
N LEU A 22 -21.62 14.32 12.74
CA LEU A 22 -20.19 14.20 13.02
C LEU A 22 -19.42 15.42 12.50
N ASP A 23 -19.68 15.88 11.28
CA ASP A 23 -19.05 17.07 10.71
C ASP A 23 -19.40 18.35 11.48
N ALA A 24 -20.64 18.46 11.94
CA ALA A 24 -21.07 19.58 12.80
C ALA A 24 -20.34 19.57 14.15
N LEU A 25 -20.15 18.38 14.75
CA LEU A 25 -19.39 18.23 15.99
C LEU A 25 -17.90 18.58 15.81
N VAL A 26 -17.26 18.16 14.71
CA VAL A 26 -15.85 18.52 14.42
C VAL A 26 -15.65 20.04 14.43
N SER A 27 -16.56 20.79 13.83
CA SER A 27 -16.47 22.27 13.79
C SER A 27 -16.89 22.92 15.09
N GLY A 28 -18.01 22.46 15.68
CA GLY A 28 -18.66 23.11 16.83
C GLY A 28 -17.98 22.86 18.18
N THR A 29 -17.14 21.82 18.29
CA THR A 29 -16.50 21.44 19.57
C THR A 29 -14.98 21.67 19.61
N ARG A 30 -14.40 22.30 18.59
CA ARG A 30 -12.92 22.46 18.46
C ARG A 30 -12.29 23.10 19.70
N THR A 31 -12.81 24.20 20.19
CA THR A 31 -12.28 24.88 21.38
C THR A 31 -12.38 24.02 22.64
N ALA A 32 -13.49 23.31 22.83
CA ALA A 32 -13.68 22.43 23.97
C ALA A 32 -12.73 21.20 23.91
N ALA A 33 -12.50 20.63 22.71
CA ALA A 33 -11.56 19.54 22.51
C ALA A 33 -10.12 19.94 22.81
N GLN A 34 -9.74 21.20 22.58
CA GLN A 34 -8.41 21.71 22.93
C GLN A 34 -8.23 21.89 24.44
N ALA A 35 -9.30 22.07 25.21
CA ALA A 35 -9.23 22.09 26.66
C ALA A 35 -8.98 20.67 27.22
N ASP A 36 -9.97 19.82 27.19
CA ASP A 36 -9.89 18.42 27.63
C ASP A 36 -11.10 17.60 27.12
N LEU A 37 -11.08 16.29 27.42
CA LEU A 37 -12.14 15.37 27.04
C LEU A 37 -13.48 15.67 27.74
N GLN A 38 -13.48 16.10 29.01
CA GLN A 38 -14.71 16.44 29.76
C GLN A 38 -15.42 17.64 29.14
N ALA A 39 -14.65 18.70 28.84
CA ALA A 39 -15.15 19.89 28.17
C ALA A 39 -15.73 19.56 26.79
N PHE A 40 -15.01 18.70 26.01
CA PHE A 40 -15.48 18.22 24.71
C PHE A 40 -16.81 17.46 24.84
N MET A 41 -16.91 16.47 25.73
CA MET A 41 -18.12 15.66 25.90
C MET A 41 -19.32 16.51 26.33
N ALA A 42 -19.10 17.46 27.23
CA ALA A 42 -20.14 18.41 27.64
C ALA A 42 -20.59 19.33 26.48
N ALA A 43 -19.67 19.79 25.65
CA ALA A 43 -20.00 20.59 24.47
C ALA A 43 -20.76 19.77 23.42
N ALA A 44 -20.33 18.54 23.19
CA ALA A 44 -20.95 17.61 22.24
C ALA A 44 -22.41 17.29 22.66
N ALA A 45 -22.66 17.00 23.94
CA ALA A 45 -24.02 16.73 24.45
C ALA A 45 -24.96 17.94 24.33
N ARG A 46 -24.43 19.18 24.38
CA ARG A 46 -25.22 20.40 24.14
C ARG A 46 -25.49 20.63 22.65
N ALA A 47 -24.49 20.35 21.78
CA ALA A 47 -24.62 20.56 20.34
C ALA A 47 -25.49 19.49 19.67
N GLU A 48 -25.45 18.27 20.18
CA GLU A 48 -26.16 17.11 19.64
C GLU A 48 -26.82 16.32 20.79
N PRO A 49 -28.07 16.64 21.14
CA PRO A 49 -28.74 16.03 22.29
C PRO A 49 -28.89 14.52 22.24
N SER A 50 -28.83 13.89 21.05
CA SER A 50 -28.95 12.44 20.88
C SER A 50 -27.78 11.67 21.53
N VAL A 51 -26.66 12.33 21.79
CA VAL A 51 -25.48 11.70 22.46
C VAL A 51 -25.47 11.92 23.97
N ALA A 52 -26.38 12.75 24.52
CA ALA A 52 -26.41 13.03 25.95
C ALA A 52 -26.52 11.76 26.84
N PRO A 53 -27.29 10.72 26.46
CA PRO A 53 -27.31 9.46 27.20
C PRO A 53 -25.95 8.74 27.25
N ALA A 54 -25.22 8.74 26.14
CA ALA A 54 -23.87 8.12 26.07
C ALA A 54 -22.87 8.89 26.96
N VAL A 55 -22.90 10.23 26.90
CA VAL A 55 -22.05 11.09 27.72
C VAL A 55 -22.37 10.94 29.21
N ALA A 56 -23.65 10.92 29.59
CA ALA A 56 -24.07 10.72 30.97
C ALA A 56 -23.63 9.33 31.51
N ALA A 57 -23.81 8.28 30.73
CA ALA A 57 -23.37 6.93 31.12
C ALA A 57 -21.85 6.88 31.34
N TRP A 58 -21.07 7.48 30.44
CA TRP A 58 -19.60 7.55 30.57
C TRP A 58 -19.19 8.34 31.83
N GLN A 59 -19.79 9.51 32.09
CA GLN A 59 -19.50 10.32 33.27
C GLN A 59 -19.84 9.60 34.56
N ALA A 60 -20.94 8.83 34.56
CA ALA A 60 -21.37 8.02 35.70
C ALA A 60 -20.57 6.70 35.82
N ARG A 61 -19.65 6.41 34.92
CA ARG A 61 -18.93 5.12 34.82
C ARG A 61 -19.87 3.91 34.71
N SER A 62 -21.03 4.13 34.11
CA SER A 62 -22.02 3.07 33.86
C SER A 62 -21.65 2.31 32.55
N PRO A 63 -22.04 1.04 32.42
CA PRO A 63 -21.79 0.26 31.20
C PRO A 63 -22.37 0.95 29.96
N LEU A 64 -21.57 1.03 28.90
CA LEU A 64 -21.98 1.52 27.58
C LEU A 64 -22.35 0.33 26.69
N ALA A 65 -23.53 0.32 26.10
CA ALA A 65 -23.99 -0.74 25.20
C ALA A 65 -24.82 -0.18 24.04
N GLY A 66 -24.98 -0.94 22.97
CA GLY A 66 -25.80 -0.60 21.81
C GLY A 66 -25.43 0.76 21.20
N ASP A 67 -26.44 1.59 20.96
CA ASP A 67 -26.25 2.92 20.35
C ASP A 67 -25.43 3.88 21.24
N ASN A 68 -25.50 3.74 22.57
CA ASN A 68 -24.69 4.56 23.47
C ASN A 68 -23.20 4.23 23.33
N LEU A 69 -22.82 2.96 23.19
CA LEU A 69 -21.43 2.55 22.93
C LEU A 69 -20.96 3.07 21.56
N ALA A 70 -21.81 2.95 20.53
CA ALA A 70 -21.50 3.44 19.19
C ALA A 70 -21.32 4.96 19.18
N ASN A 71 -22.24 5.71 19.78
CA ASN A 71 -22.17 7.16 19.87
C ASN A 71 -20.96 7.62 20.69
N PHE A 72 -20.65 6.94 21.81
CA PHE A 72 -19.45 7.24 22.59
C PHE A 72 -18.17 7.03 21.78
N GLY A 73 -18.05 5.89 21.06
CA GLY A 73 -16.92 5.61 20.18
C GLY A 73 -16.73 6.68 19.10
N ARG A 74 -17.84 7.16 18.50
CA ARG A 74 -17.85 8.24 17.50
C ARG A 74 -17.42 9.58 18.08
N LEU A 75 -17.94 9.93 19.24
CA LEU A 75 -17.53 11.14 19.96
C LEU A 75 -16.02 11.11 20.26
N LEU A 76 -15.54 9.97 20.76
CA LEU A 76 -14.13 9.79 21.07
C LEU A 76 -13.27 9.88 19.81
N GLY A 77 -13.75 9.36 18.67
CA GLY A 77 -13.13 9.52 17.37
C GLY A 77 -13.04 10.98 16.91
N VAL A 78 -14.13 11.73 17.04
CA VAL A 78 -14.16 13.19 16.77
C VAL A 78 -13.16 13.92 17.68
N TYR A 79 -13.16 13.59 18.97
CA TYR A 79 -12.20 14.18 19.93
C TYR A 79 -10.75 13.91 19.52
N ASN A 80 -10.40 12.65 19.20
CA ASN A 80 -9.06 12.28 18.75
C ASN A 80 -8.64 13.08 17.51
N ARG A 81 -9.50 13.14 16.49
CA ARG A 81 -9.28 13.92 15.27
C ARG A 81 -9.00 15.39 15.57
N VAL A 82 -9.83 16.02 16.39
CA VAL A 82 -9.72 17.48 16.66
C VAL A 82 -8.55 17.79 17.59
N ARG A 83 -8.31 16.93 18.59
CA ARG A 83 -7.30 17.16 19.64
C ARG A 83 -5.89 16.83 19.16
N ASN A 84 -5.73 15.74 18.41
CA ASN A 84 -4.43 15.14 18.17
C ASN A 84 -3.92 15.27 16.71
N GLU A 85 -4.66 15.92 15.78
CA GLU A 85 -4.27 16.05 14.36
C GLU A 85 -2.81 16.49 14.20
N ALA A 86 -2.41 17.59 14.83
CA ALA A 86 -1.05 18.11 14.70
C ALA A 86 0.01 17.16 15.24
N ALA A 87 -0.29 16.48 16.36
CA ALA A 87 0.64 15.52 16.97
C ALA A 87 0.78 14.24 16.15
N VAL A 88 -0.29 13.78 15.49
CA VAL A 88 -0.26 12.65 14.57
C VAL A 88 0.57 12.99 13.33
N ILE A 89 0.36 14.18 12.76
CA ILE A 89 1.16 14.66 11.60
C ILE A 89 2.65 14.74 11.97
N ASP A 90 3.00 15.27 13.14
CA ASP A 90 4.38 15.31 13.63
C ASP A 90 4.96 13.89 13.79
N ALA A 91 4.21 12.97 14.37
CA ALA A 91 4.63 11.57 14.52
C ALA A 91 4.89 10.90 13.16
N ILE A 92 4.03 11.11 12.16
CA ILE A 92 4.26 10.62 10.80
C ILE A 92 5.56 11.20 10.23
N GLY A 93 5.80 12.50 10.40
CA GLY A 93 7.02 13.15 9.94
C GLY A 93 8.29 12.54 10.53
N ARG A 94 8.27 12.26 11.83
CA ARG A 94 9.39 11.58 12.53
C ARG A 94 9.56 10.13 12.06
N MET A 95 8.48 9.40 11.83
CA MET A 95 8.53 8.03 11.30
C MET A 95 9.07 8.00 9.86
N VAL A 96 8.64 8.92 8.99
CA VAL A 96 9.10 9.04 7.60
C VAL A 96 10.60 9.31 7.54
N ALA A 97 11.15 10.09 8.48
CA ALA A 97 12.57 10.40 8.55
C ALA A 97 13.47 9.17 8.81
N LEU A 98 12.91 8.11 9.40
CA LEU A 98 13.61 6.84 9.55
C LEU A 98 13.48 6.02 8.25
N ARG A 99 14.59 5.91 7.52
CA ARG A 99 14.64 5.23 6.22
C ARG A 99 14.65 3.70 6.39
N THR A 100 13.49 3.13 6.69
CA THR A 100 13.28 1.70 6.95
C THR A 100 13.22 0.84 5.67
N VAL A 101 13.96 1.22 4.64
CA VAL A 101 14.10 0.48 3.39
C VAL A 101 14.96 -0.76 3.62
N ARG A 102 14.62 -1.87 2.95
CA ARG A 102 15.42 -3.10 2.96
C ARG A 102 16.82 -2.85 2.42
N ASP A 103 17.84 -3.23 3.20
CA ASP A 103 19.21 -3.40 2.73
C ASP A 103 19.46 -4.90 2.49
N GLU A 104 19.81 -5.28 1.26
CA GLU A 104 20.06 -6.70 0.91
C GLU A 104 21.33 -7.27 1.56
N LYS A 105 22.20 -6.41 2.12
CA LYS A 105 23.49 -6.80 2.71
C LYS A 105 23.35 -7.25 4.17
N ILE A 106 22.28 -6.86 4.84
CA ILE A 106 22.04 -7.17 6.26
C ILE A 106 20.61 -7.69 6.47
N PRO A 107 20.37 -8.57 7.44
CA PRO A 107 19.02 -8.94 7.84
C PRO A 107 18.20 -7.72 8.26
N GLN A 108 16.92 -7.65 7.89
CA GLN A 108 16.08 -6.47 8.20
C GLN A 108 15.99 -6.17 9.70
N HIS A 109 15.96 -7.19 10.55
CA HIS A 109 15.92 -7.03 12.01
C HIS A 109 17.23 -6.50 12.63
N GLU A 110 18.31 -6.44 11.83
CA GLU A 110 19.60 -5.84 12.19
C GLU A 110 19.78 -4.44 11.55
N ASN A 111 18.84 -4.01 10.70
CA ASN A 111 18.88 -2.70 10.06
C ASN A 111 18.78 -1.60 11.12
N PRO A 112 19.78 -0.69 11.21
CA PRO A 112 19.78 0.38 12.22
C PRO A 112 18.52 1.25 12.19
N ALA A 113 17.94 1.50 11.01
CA ALA A 113 16.71 2.29 10.90
C ALA A 113 15.49 1.56 11.50
N ILE A 114 15.43 0.24 11.40
CA ILE A 114 14.38 -0.59 12.03
C ILE A 114 14.56 -0.59 13.55
N ILE A 115 15.79 -0.75 14.03
CA ILE A 115 16.08 -0.72 15.48
C ILE A 115 15.68 0.63 16.07
N GLU A 116 16.03 1.73 15.38
CA GLU A 116 15.67 3.07 15.85
C GLU A 116 14.17 3.34 15.78
N PHE A 117 13.50 2.80 14.75
CA PHE A 117 12.04 2.82 14.67
C PHE A 117 11.39 2.11 15.88
N GLY A 118 11.89 0.94 16.26
CA GLY A 118 11.43 0.21 17.44
C GLY A 118 11.57 1.02 18.73
N LYS A 119 12.70 1.69 18.93
CA LYS A 119 12.92 2.59 20.09
C LYS A 119 11.95 3.77 20.10
N MET A 120 11.63 4.33 18.92
CA MET A 120 10.65 5.41 18.82
C MET A 120 9.24 4.91 19.21
N ILE A 121 8.82 3.73 18.75
CA ILE A 121 7.53 3.14 19.14
C ILE A 121 7.50 2.84 20.64
N GLU A 122 8.61 2.34 21.23
CA GLU A 122 8.74 2.11 22.67
C GLU A 122 8.54 3.41 23.47
N ALA A 123 9.20 4.47 23.05
CA ALA A 123 9.07 5.79 23.68
C ALA A 123 7.62 6.31 23.60
N MET A 124 6.98 6.22 22.42
CA MET A 124 5.58 6.62 22.25
C MET A 124 4.63 5.76 23.11
N ALA A 125 4.82 4.43 23.16
CA ALA A 125 4.02 3.55 23.99
C ALA A 125 4.15 3.91 25.48
N ARG A 126 5.36 4.15 25.97
CA ARG A 126 5.62 4.59 27.34
C ARG A 126 4.91 5.91 27.64
N ASP A 127 5.04 6.91 26.77
CA ASP A 127 4.45 8.23 26.95
C ASP A 127 2.91 8.18 26.93
N PHE A 128 2.33 7.22 26.18
CA PHE A 128 0.89 6.95 26.15
C PHE A 128 0.43 6.01 27.27
N GLY A 129 1.37 5.50 28.08
CA GLY A 129 1.08 4.52 29.15
C GLY A 129 0.57 3.18 28.62
N LEU A 130 0.98 2.78 27.42
CA LEU A 130 0.67 1.49 26.81
C LEU A 130 1.82 0.51 27.05
N ALA A 131 1.52 -0.79 27.10
CA ALA A 131 2.56 -1.80 27.19
C ALA A 131 3.26 -1.98 25.83
N TYR A 132 4.57 -2.21 25.86
CA TYR A 132 5.40 -2.43 24.68
C TYR A 132 6.18 -3.75 24.82
N ARG A 133 6.34 -4.46 23.69
CA ARG A 133 7.22 -5.62 23.55
C ARG A 133 7.91 -5.60 22.20
N ASN A 134 9.22 -5.71 22.20
CA ASN A 134 10.02 -5.91 20.99
C ASN A 134 10.24 -7.41 20.77
N VAL A 135 9.75 -7.95 19.66
CA VAL A 135 9.96 -9.35 19.27
C VAL A 135 11.09 -9.39 18.25
N ASP A 136 12.32 -9.35 18.76
CA ASP A 136 13.59 -9.50 18.03
C ASP A 136 13.72 -8.55 16.82
N ASN A 137 13.26 -7.31 16.94
CA ASN A 137 13.18 -6.29 15.88
C ASN A 137 12.44 -6.76 14.61
N ARG A 138 11.64 -7.80 14.71
CA ARG A 138 10.83 -8.33 13.62
C ARG A 138 9.38 -7.87 13.71
N VAL A 139 8.88 -7.76 14.95
CA VAL A 139 7.55 -7.20 15.23
C VAL A 139 7.62 -6.38 16.52
N PHE A 140 7.11 -5.17 16.49
CA PHE A 140 6.93 -4.32 17.66
C PHE A 140 5.46 -4.39 18.09
N GLU A 141 5.21 -4.85 19.32
CA GLU A 141 3.87 -4.92 19.88
C GLU A 141 3.59 -3.72 20.77
N VAL A 142 2.41 -3.13 20.61
CA VAL A 142 1.85 -2.15 21.55
C VAL A 142 0.50 -2.65 22.02
N THR A 143 0.30 -2.72 23.34
CA THR A 143 -0.88 -3.33 23.93
C THR A 143 -1.67 -2.34 24.79
N LEU A 144 -2.98 -2.27 24.52
CA LEU A 144 -3.98 -1.63 25.37
C LEU A 144 -4.79 -2.74 26.04
N PRO A 145 -4.67 -2.93 27.37
CA PRO A 145 -5.29 -4.05 28.07
C PRO A 145 -6.82 -3.91 28.12
N GLY A 146 -7.51 -5.05 27.98
CA GLY A 146 -8.93 -5.23 28.28
C GLY A 146 -9.13 -6.08 29.52
N GLY A 147 -10.38 -6.18 30.02
CA GLY A 147 -10.75 -6.94 31.20
C GLY A 147 -10.97 -8.43 30.95
N GLY A 148 -11.26 -8.83 29.70
CA GLY A 148 -11.51 -10.20 29.33
C GLY A 148 -10.26 -10.95 28.87
N LYS A 149 -10.46 -12.19 28.40
CA LYS A 149 -9.36 -13.10 27.99
C LYS A 149 -8.98 -12.94 26.52
N ASP A 150 -9.87 -12.42 25.70
CA ASP A 150 -9.69 -12.36 24.26
C ASP A 150 -8.82 -11.17 23.85
N THR A 151 -8.11 -11.35 22.77
CA THR A 151 -7.31 -10.29 22.16
C THR A 151 -7.79 -10.02 20.73
N PHE A 152 -7.95 -8.73 20.39
CA PHE A 152 -8.15 -8.28 19.01
C PHE A 152 -6.83 -7.75 18.47
N GLY A 153 -6.42 -8.27 17.30
CA GLY A 153 -5.17 -7.91 16.66
C GLY A 153 -5.34 -6.80 15.63
N ILE A 154 -4.35 -5.91 15.57
CA ILE A 154 -4.22 -4.88 14.53
C ILE A 154 -2.83 -4.99 13.93
N LEU A 155 -2.73 -5.09 12.60
CA LEU A 155 -1.46 -5.20 11.90
C LEU A 155 -1.18 -3.94 11.10
N THR A 156 0.08 -3.56 11.13
CA THR A 156 0.71 -2.49 10.34
C THR A 156 2.14 -2.89 10.06
N HIS A 157 2.87 -2.11 9.24
CA HIS A 157 4.28 -2.38 9.00
C HIS A 157 5.15 -1.10 9.02
N ALA A 158 6.42 -1.28 9.42
CA ALA A 158 7.40 -0.20 9.57
C ALA A 158 8.27 -0.02 8.33
N ASP A 159 8.54 -1.10 7.59
CA ASP A 159 9.37 -1.05 6.39
C ASP A 159 8.66 -0.34 5.25
N VAL A 160 9.44 0.16 4.30
CA VAL A 160 8.95 0.89 3.14
C VAL A 160 9.75 0.52 1.90
N VAL A 161 9.12 0.57 0.72
CA VAL A 161 9.81 0.36 -0.56
C VAL A 161 10.83 1.47 -0.83
N PRO A 162 11.91 1.19 -1.60
CA PRO A 162 12.87 2.21 -2.02
C PRO A 162 12.21 3.31 -2.86
N ALA A 163 12.86 4.46 -2.95
CA ALA A 163 12.44 5.58 -3.76
C ALA A 163 13.58 6.06 -4.66
N VAL A 164 13.24 6.46 -5.89
CA VAL A 164 14.13 7.15 -6.83
C VAL A 164 13.97 8.65 -6.61
N ALA A 165 14.93 9.30 -5.98
CA ALA A 165 14.82 10.70 -5.55
C ALA A 165 14.53 11.68 -6.70
N GLU A 166 15.06 11.39 -7.90
CA GLU A 166 14.88 12.20 -9.11
C GLU A 166 13.42 12.22 -9.60
N GLU A 167 12.62 11.23 -9.23
CA GLU A 167 11.19 11.13 -9.57
C GLU A 167 10.29 11.90 -8.58
N TRP A 168 10.83 12.37 -7.45
CA TRP A 168 10.08 13.09 -6.42
C TRP A 168 10.04 14.60 -6.72
N VAL A 169 9.41 14.95 -7.84
CA VAL A 169 9.24 16.32 -8.29
C VAL A 169 7.75 16.55 -8.56
N LEU A 170 7.16 17.58 -7.94
CA LEU A 170 5.77 17.97 -8.17
C LEU A 170 5.59 18.60 -9.56
N GLU A 171 4.36 18.76 -10.01
CA GLU A 171 4.03 19.32 -11.33
C GLU A 171 4.55 20.75 -11.53
N ASP A 172 4.65 21.52 -10.44
CA ASP A 172 5.20 22.88 -10.41
C ASP A 172 6.74 22.94 -10.39
N GLY A 173 7.40 21.77 -10.42
CA GLY A 173 8.86 21.65 -10.36
C GLY A 173 9.44 21.58 -8.95
N THR A 174 8.63 21.63 -7.91
CA THR A 174 9.09 21.51 -6.52
C THR A 174 9.71 20.13 -6.27
N LYS A 175 10.97 20.11 -5.87
CA LYS A 175 11.67 18.86 -5.51
C LYS A 175 11.37 18.47 -4.06
N LEU A 176 11.01 17.22 -3.87
CA LEU A 176 10.74 16.62 -2.57
C LEU A 176 11.84 15.64 -2.19
N ASP A 177 12.08 15.48 -0.88
CA ASP A 177 12.85 14.37 -0.35
C ASP A 177 11.87 13.27 0.09
N PRO A 178 11.95 12.05 -0.46
CA PRO A 178 11.03 10.97 -0.09
C PRO A 178 11.05 10.61 1.40
N PHE A 179 12.17 10.85 2.09
CA PHE A 179 12.35 10.53 3.51
C PHE A 179 12.30 11.75 4.43
N ARG A 180 11.79 12.87 3.94
CA ARG A 180 11.47 14.06 4.73
C ARG A 180 10.06 14.51 4.38
N MET A 181 9.10 14.17 5.25
CA MET A 181 7.70 14.54 5.02
C MET A 181 7.56 16.04 4.75
N THR A 182 6.93 16.38 3.64
CA THR A 182 6.67 17.78 3.23
C THR A 182 5.17 17.99 3.10
N ARG A 183 4.63 18.97 3.83
CA ARG A 183 3.23 19.38 3.70
C ARG A 183 3.09 20.43 2.61
N VAL A 184 2.25 20.18 1.61
CA VAL A 184 1.87 21.15 0.59
C VAL A 184 0.34 21.28 0.62
N GLY A 185 -0.17 22.40 1.07
CA GLY A 185 -1.60 22.56 1.36
C GLY A 185 -2.08 21.57 2.41
N ASP A 186 -3.07 20.77 2.05
CA ASP A 186 -3.62 19.71 2.90
C ASP A 186 -3.11 18.30 2.55
N THR A 187 -1.96 18.22 1.89
CA THR A 187 -1.34 16.97 1.46
C THR A 187 0.03 16.79 2.11
N LEU A 188 0.26 15.60 2.67
CA LEU A 188 1.50 15.18 3.31
C LEU A 188 2.27 14.25 2.37
N TYR A 189 3.32 14.75 1.74
CA TYR A 189 4.18 13.97 0.84
C TYR A 189 5.32 13.33 1.61
N GLY A 190 5.55 12.06 1.39
CA GLY A 190 6.67 11.31 1.98
C GLY A 190 6.47 9.80 1.83
N ARG A 191 7.54 9.03 1.70
CA ARG A 191 7.50 7.58 1.62
C ARG A 191 7.05 7.00 2.97
N GLY A 192 5.97 6.22 2.97
CA GLY A 192 5.34 5.67 4.18
C GLY A 192 4.19 6.53 4.72
N THR A 193 3.83 7.66 4.11
CA THR A 193 2.73 8.50 4.61
C THR A 193 1.37 7.82 4.49
N ILE A 194 1.18 6.96 3.50
CA ILE A 194 -0.03 6.14 3.34
C ILE A 194 0.26 4.65 3.58
N ASP A 195 1.51 4.20 3.35
CA ASP A 195 1.92 2.80 3.33
C ASP A 195 3.22 2.61 4.15
N ASP A 196 3.19 2.37 5.50
CA ASP A 196 2.01 2.28 6.38
C ASP A 196 2.20 3.11 7.67
N LYS A 197 3.23 3.99 7.71
CA LYS A 197 3.58 4.81 8.89
C LYS A 197 2.45 5.75 9.31
N GLY A 198 1.62 6.19 8.34
CA GLY A 198 0.43 6.98 8.61
C GLY A 198 -0.59 6.23 9.46
N SER A 199 -0.87 4.95 9.13
CA SER A 199 -1.77 4.09 9.90
C SER A 199 -1.22 3.79 11.30
N ILE A 200 0.13 3.56 11.42
CA ILE A 200 0.78 3.37 12.72
C ILE A 200 0.52 4.57 13.63
N ALA A 201 0.79 5.78 13.16
CA ALA A 201 0.58 6.99 13.94
C ALA A 201 -0.90 7.16 14.32
N ALA A 202 -1.81 7.01 13.36
CA ALA A 202 -3.26 7.17 13.59
C ALA A 202 -3.78 6.17 14.64
N VAL A 203 -3.42 4.88 14.56
CA VAL A 203 -3.90 3.87 15.51
C VAL A 203 -3.24 4.00 16.87
N MET A 204 -1.97 4.40 16.97
CA MET A 204 -1.34 4.64 18.27
C MET A 204 -1.99 5.79 19.04
N TYR A 205 -2.36 6.89 18.35
CA TYR A 205 -3.11 7.98 18.98
C TYR A 205 -4.57 7.60 19.26
N ALA A 206 -5.18 6.71 18.50
CA ALA A 206 -6.46 6.11 18.82
C ALA A 206 -6.38 5.30 20.14
N MET A 207 -5.36 4.44 20.28
CA MET A 207 -5.12 3.67 21.52
C MET A 207 -4.88 4.61 22.73
N LYS A 208 -4.06 5.66 22.57
CA LYS A 208 -3.87 6.70 23.58
C LYS A 208 -5.20 7.30 24.02
N THR A 209 -6.01 7.74 23.06
CA THR A 209 -7.28 8.43 23.32
C THR A 209 -8.29 7.52 24.01
N VAL A 210 -8.38 6.25 23.60
CA VAL A 210 -9.24 5.26 24.26
C VAL A 210 -8.78 5.01 25.69
N LYS A 211 -7.49 4.86 25.92
CA LYS A 211 -6.94 4.70 27.28
C LYS A 211 -7.24 5.90 28.17
N GLU A 212 -7.00 7.13 27.70
CA GLU A 212 -7.24 8.37 28.44
C GLU A 212 -8.72 8.60 28.76
N SER A 213 -9.63 8.06 27.93
CA SER A 213 -11.06 8.15 28.19
C SER A 213 -11.52 7.32 29.38
N GLY A 214 -10.72 6.33 29.80
CA GLY A 214 -11.07 5.41 30.88
C GLY A 214 -12.24 4.46 30.56
N VAL A 215 -12.68 4.39 29.28
CA VAL A 215 -13.73 3.43 28.89
C VAL A 215 -13.18 2.00 29.03
N PRO A 216 -13.89 1.11 29.71
CA PRO A 216 -13.45 -0.28 29.81
C PRO A 216 -13.56 -0.97 28.44
N LEU A 217 -12.59 -1.82 28.15
CA LEU A 217 -12.62 -2.75 27.03
C LEU A 217 -12.73 -4.18 27.56
N GLU A 218 -13.56 -4.98 26.92
CA GLU A 218 -13.61 -6.43 27.20
C GLU A 218 -12.39 -7.15 26.59
N ARG A 219 -11.99 -6.78 25.36
CA ARG A 219 -10.84 -7.37 24.69
C ARG A 219 -9.59 -6.52 24.83
N THR A 220 -8.47 -7.18 25.05
CA THR A 220 -7.15 -6.56 24.87
C THR A 220 -6.95 -6.22 23.41
N ILE A 221 -6.49 -5.01 23.12
CA ILE A 221 -6.08 -4.60 21.78
C ILE A 221 -4.57 -4.76 21.65
N ARG A 222 -4.13 -5.48 20.63
CA ARG A 222 -2.69 -5.68 20.32
C ARG A 222 -2.39 -5.13 18.93
N LEU A 223 -1.67 -4.01 18.87
CA LEU A 223 -1.07 -3.52 17.65
C LEU A 223 0.25 -4.27 17.41
N MET A 224 0.40 -4.83 16.22
CA MET A 224 1.59 -5.55 15.75
C MET A 224 2.14 -4.81 14.56
N ILE A 225 3.35 -4.23 14.70
CA ILE A 225 4.04 -3.47 13.67
C ILE A 225 5.16 -4.35 13.14
N GLU A 226 4.98 -4.97 11.98
CA GLU A 226 6.00 -5.82 11.39
C GLU A 226 7.06 -5.01 10.61
N THR A 227 8.16 -5.65 10.22
CA THR A 227 9.33 -4.97 9.66
C THR A 227 9.76 -5.49 8.28
N THR A 228 8.97 -6.38 7.65
CA THR A 228 9.30 -7.02 6.37
C THR A 228 8.08 -7.27 5.46
N GLU A 229 7.00 -6.49 5.62
CA GLU A 229 5.79 -6.63 4.80
C GLU A 229 6.13 -6.52 3.32
N GLU A 230 6.85 -5.48 2.96
CA GLU A 230 7.24 -5.12 1.59
C GLU A 230 8.23 -6.12 0.92
N THR A 231 8.80 -6.99 1.72
CA THR A 231 9.84 -7.94 1.29
C THR A 231 9.49 -9.40 1.60
N GLY A 232 8.21 -9.69 1.81
CA GLY A 232 7.69 -11.05 1.89
C GLY A 232 7.24 -11.54 3.27
N GLY A 233 7.16 -10.66 4.29
CA GLY A 233 6.53 -10.95 5.58
C GLY A 233 7.31 -11.92 6.47
N ASP A 234 8.63 -11.98 6.38
CA ASP A 234 9.45 -12.91 7.19
C ASP A 234 9.37 -12.57 8.68
N GLY A 235 9.20 -11.30 9.04
CA GLY A 235 8.95 -10.86 10.41
C GLY A 235 7.68 -11.48 10.97
N MET A 236 6.58 -11.43 10.23
CA MET A 236 5.31 -12.03 10.65
C MET A 236 5.36 -13.57 10.65
N LYS A 237 6.06 -14.20 9.71
CA LYS A 237 6.29 -15.66 9.71
C LYS A 237 7.03 -16.11 10.98
N TYR A 238 8.06 -15.35 11.38
CA TYR A 238 8.78 -15.58 12.64
C TYR A 238 7.87 -15.37 13.84
N TYR A 239 7.13 -14.26 13.88
CA TYR A 239 6.23 -13.91 14.98
C TYR A 239 5.19 -15.01 15.27
N ARG A 240 4.59 -15.59 14.22
CA ARG A 240 3.62 -16.69 14.32
C ARG A 240 4.17 -17.94 15.02
N GLN A 241 5.47 -18.17 14.94
CA GLN A 241 6.13 -19.32 15.58
C GLN A 241 6.47 -19.06 17.05
N HIS A 242 6.52 -17.78 17.47
CA HIS A 242 7.02 -17.37 18.78
C HIS A 242 5.95 -16.69 19.65
N THR A 243 4.73 -16.52 19.14
CA THR A 243 3.66 -15.79 19.84
C THR A 243 2.30 -16.40 19.54
N THR A 244 1.42 -16.44 20.55
CA THR A 244 0.01 -16.77 20.35
C THR A 244 -0.68 -15.63 19.61
N LEU A 245 -1.26 -15.94 18.46
CA LEU A 245 -1.94 -14.96 17.60
C LEU A 245 -3.34 -14.65 18.14
N PRO A 246 -3.81 -13.40 17.99
CA PRO A 246 -5.22 -13.08 18.16
C PRO A 246 -6.07 -13.85 17.15
N GLU A 247 -7.26 -14.29 17.57
CA GLU A 247 -8.17 -15.04 16.70
C GLU A 247 -8.76 -14.17 15.57
N TYR A 248 -9.03 -12.88 15.87
CA TYR A 248 -9.55 -11.91 14.92
C TYR A 248 -8.59 -10.76 14.77
N ASN A 249 -8.34 -10.37 13.53
CA ASN A 249 -7.34 -9.36 13.20
C ASN A 249 -7.83 -8.40 12.13
N VAL A 250 -7.45 -7.14 12.22
CA VAL A 250 -7.59 -6.15 11.17
C VAL A 250 -6.21 -5.69 10.70
N VAL A 251 -6.06 -5.49 9.40
CA VAL A 251 -4.84 -4.93 8.80
C VAL A 251 -5.17 -3.54 8.29
N LEU A 252 -4.35 -2.55 8.66
CA LEU A 252 -4.57 -1.15 8.29
C LEU A 252 -3.71 -0.74 7.09
N ASP A 253 -3.54 -1.64 6.13
CA ASP A 253 -2.63 -1.54 5.00
C ASP A 253 -3.31 -1.91 3.67
N SER A 254 -4.45 -1.30 3.35
CA SER A 254 -5.13 -1.52 2.08
C SER A 254 -6.12 -0.39 1.80
N LYS A 255 -7.41 -0.70 1.69
CA LYS A 255 -8.46 0.28 1.40
C LYS A 255 -9.74 0.03 2.19
N TYR A 256 -10.56 1.07 2.27
CA TYR A 256 -11.93 0.99 2.77
C TYR A 256 -12.91 0.47 1.68
N PRO A 257 -14.16 0.02 2.07
CA PRO A 257 -14.68 -0.08 3.46
C PRO A 257 -14.12 -1.23 4.29
N ALA A 258 -14.03 -2.43 3.72
CA ALA A 258 -13.41 -3.60 4.31
C ALA A 258 -12.99 -4.57 3.20
N VAL A 259 -11.72 -4.94 3.15
CA VAL A 259 -11.20 -5.87 2.15
C VAL A 259 -11.23 -7.27 2.71
N VAL A 260 -12.06 -8.12 2.12
CA VAL A 260 -12.25 -9.52 2.53
C VAL A 260 -11.57 -10.51 1.58
N ALA A 261 -11.00 -10.03 0.49
CA ALA A 261 -10.26 -10.87 -0.45
C ALA A 261 -9.08 -10.13 -1.07
N GLU A 262 -7.95 -10.84 -1.20
CA GLU A 262 -6.69 -10.35 -1.74
C GLU A 262 -6.16 -11.28 -2.82
N LYS A 263 -5.66 -10.72 -3.94
CA LYS A 263 -4.94 -11.52 -4.92
C LYS A 263 -3.63 -12.07 -4.33
N GLY A 264 -3.20 -13.21 -4.85
CA GLY A 264 -1.86 -13.72 -4.61
C GLY A 264 -0.83 -12.78 -5.24
N ALA A 265 0.14 -12.31 -4.46
CA ALA A 265 1.27 -11.56 -4.97
C ALA A 265 2.40 -12.52 -5.35
N GLY A 266 3.07 -12.22 -6.46
CA GLY A 266 4.21 -13.00 -6.89
C GLY A 266 5.09 -12.27 -7.88
N THR A 267 6.23 -12.88 -8.15
CA THR A 267 7.21 -12.42 -9.14
C THR A 267 7.57 -13.55 -10.10
N LEU A 268 7.68 -13.19 -11.35
CA LEU A 268 8.27 -14.01 -12.38
C LEU A 268 9.58 -13.35 -12.82
N THR A 269 10.70 -14.00 -12.63
CA THR A 269 12.00 -13.55 -13.13
C THR A 269 12.41 -14.45 -14.29
N VAL A 270 12.71 -13.84 -15.43
CA VAL A 270 13.31 -14.52 -16.58
C VAL A 270 14.69 -13.93 -16.80
N SER A 271 15.69 -14.79 -16.75
CA SER A 271 17.10 -14.42 -16.80
C SER A 271 17.71 -14.82 -18.16
N PHE A 272 18.35 -13.86 -18.80
CA PHE A 272 19.02 -13.98 -20.09
C PHE A 272 20.53 -14.02 -19.84
N GLY A 273 21.18 -15.12 -20.17
CA GLY A 273 22.63 -15.31 -19.95
C GLY A 273 23.47 -14.36 -20.79
N ILE A 274 24.45 -13.73 -20.17
CA ILE A 274 25.47 -12.90 -20.82
C ILE A 274 26.51 -13.84 -21.39
N LYS A 275 26.60 -13.93 -22.71
CA LYS A 275 27.65 -14.72 -23.36
C LYS A 275 29.00 -14.01 -23.24
N ALA A 276 30.10 -14.76 -23.15
CA ALA A 276 31.45 -14.19 -23.04
C ALA A 276 31.84 -13.22 -24.17
N ALA A 277 31.19 -13.31 -25.34
CA ALA A 277 31.31 -12.34 -26.42
C ALA A 277 30.60 -11.01 -26.12
N ASP A 278 29.53 -11.05 -25.30
CA ASP A 278 28.72 -9.87 -24.94
C ASP A 278 29.41 -9.08 -23.82
N ASP A 279 30.17 -9.73 -22.92
CA ASP A 279 30.88 -9.13 -21.79
C ASP A 279 31.94 -8.09 -22.24
N LYS A 280 32.60 -8.34 -23.37
CA LYS A 280 33.53 -7.38 -23.97
C LYS A 280 32.84 -6.10 -24.48
N SER A 281 31.54 -6.16 -24.79
CA SER A 281 30.75 -4.99 -25.23
C SER A 281 30.33 -4.11 -24.08
N ALA A 282 30.01 -4.70 -22.92
CA ALA A 282 29.64 -3.97 -21.70
C ALA A 282 30.83 -3.13 -21.17
N GLN A 283 32.06 -3.55 -21.43
CA GLN A 283 33.29 -2.85 -21.06
C GLN A 283 33.80 -1.87 -22.14
N GLY A 284 33.04 -1.63 -23.23
CA GLY A 284 33.41 -0.70 -24.31
C GLY A 284 34.57 -1.21 -25.21
N LYS A 285 34.82 -2.50 -25.22
CA LYS A 285 35.94 -3.14 -25.96
C LYS A 285 35.52 -4.20 -26.98
N ALA A 286 34.24 -4.32 -27.33
CA ALA A 286 33.81 -5.30 -28.33
C ALA A 286 33.66 -4.66 -29.73
N ASP A 287 34.26 -5.25 -30.73
CA ASP A 287 34.02 -5.02 -32.15
C ASP A 287 32.63 -5.55 -32.57
N HIS A 288 31.53 -4.95 -32.00
CA HIS A 288 30.22 -5.17 -32.58
C HIS A 288 30.16 -4.43 -33.93
N LYS A 289 29.93 -5.15 -35.01
CA LYS A 289 29.60 -4.56 -36.30
C LYS A 289 28.20 -3.95 -36.27
N GLY A 290 27.96 -2.92 -35.43
CA GLY A 290 26.69 -2.24 -35.33
C GLY A 290 26.33 -1.78 -33.90
N PRO A 291 25.22 -1.01 -33.75
CA PRO A 291 24.73 -0.54 -32.46
C PRO A 291 24.20 -1.73 -31.62
N ALA A 292 24.51 -1.74 -30.34
CA ALA A 292 24.03 -2.74 -29.38
C ALA A 292 23.38 -2.08 -28.17
N ILE A 293 22.31 -2.68 -27.64
CA ILE A 293 21.73 -2.30 -26.35
C ILE A 293 22.68 -2.84 -25.28
N VAL A 294 23.24 -1.95 -24.45
CA VAL A 294 24.24 -2.33 -23.43
C VAL A 294 23.77 -2.08 -22.00
N ALA A 295 22.61 -1.47 -21.81
CA ALA A 295 21.95 -1.35 -20.53
C ALA A 295 20.46 -1.11 -20.72
N MET A 296 19.64 -1.62 -19.79
CA MET A 296 18.23 -1.30 -19.64
C MET A 296 17.89 -1.21 -18.15
N ARG A 297 17.00 -0.29 -17.81
CA ARG A 297 16.50 -0.11 -16.44
C ARG A 297 15.00 0.17 -16.43
N GLY A 298 14.33 -0.26 -15.36
CA GLY A 298 12.93 -0.02 -15.07
C GLY A 298 12.76 0.50 -13.63
N ALA A 299 11.80 -0.04 -12.86
CA ALA A 299 11.52 0.36 -11.48
C ALA A 299 12.67 0.06 -10.51
N ALA A 300 12.61 0.67 -9.33
CA ALA A 300 13.50 0.35 -8.21
C ALA A 300 13.06 -0.92 -7.46
N SER A 301 11.80 -1.33 -7.59
CA SER A 301 11.25 -2.53 -6.95
C SER A 301 10.33 -3.30 -7.89
N ALA A 302 10.15 -4.60 -7.62
CA ALA A 302 9.33 -5.49 -8.44
C ALA A 302 7.82 -5.18 -8.32
N ASN A 303 7.38 -4.55 -7.22
CA ASN A 303 5.98 -4.26 -6.92
C ASN A 303 5.53 -2.83 -7.29
N ALA A 304 6.35 -2.09 -8.04
CA ALA A 304 6.01 -0.76 -8.56
C ALA A 304 6.07 -0.72 -10.09
N ILE A 305 5.06 -0.14 -10.74
CA ILE A 305 5.15 0.31 -12.13
C ILE A 305 6.08 1.52 -12.16
N PRO A 306 7.18 1.49 -12.96
CA PRO A 306 8.12 2.62 -13.00
C PRO A 306 7.50 3.88 -13.59
N GLU A 307 7.99 5.04 -13.19
CA GLU A 307 7.70 6.30 -13.90
C GLU A 307 8.57 6.43 -15.14
N THR A 308 9.80 5.93 -15.08
CA THR A 308 10.76 6.00 -16.18
C THR A 308 11.34 4.63 -16.50
N ALA A 309 11.67 4.45 -17.79
CA ALA A 309 12.51 3.33 -18.25
C ALA A 309 13.57 3.86 -19.19
N THR A 310 14.79 3.31 -19.10
CA THR A 310 15.92 3.78 -19.90
C THR A 310 16.63 2.64 -20.62
N ALA A 311 17.21 2.93 -21.76
CA ALA A 311 18.16 2.06 -22.45
C ALA A 311 19.38 2.87 -22.90
N ARG A 312 20.56 2.24 -22.82
CA ARG A 312 21.80 2.78 -23.40
C ARG A 312 22.22 1.91 -24.57
N ILE A 313 22.52 2.58 -25.68
CA ILE A 313 22.92 1.97 -26.94
C ILE A 313 24.36 2.40 -27.21
N ALA A 314 25.26 1.46 -27.38
CA ALA A 314 26.67 1.69 -27.70
C ALA A 314 27.05 1.04 -29.03
N GLY A 315 28.15 1.50 -29.65
CA GLY A 315 28.64 1.01 -30.93
C GLY A 315 27.92 1.60 -32.15
N GLY A 316 28.53 1.48 -33.29
CA GLY A 316 28.08 2.12 -34.53
C GLY A 316 28.26 3.65 -34.51
N ASP A 317 27.64 4.34 -35.48
CA ASP A 317 27.59 5.81 -35.51
C ASP A 317 26.47 6.32 -34.61
N ALA A 318 26.83 6.85 -33.45
CA ALA A 318 25.87 7.39 -32.48
C ALA A 318 25.00 8.53 -33.05
N ALA A 319 25.50 9.30 -34.01
CA ALA A 319 24.71 10.36 -34.66
C ALA A 319 23.63 9.75 -35.57
N ALA A 320 23.99 8.75 -36.37
CA ALA A 320 23.06 8.03 -37.22
C ALA A 320 22.01 7.26 -36.44
N VAL A 321 22.42 6.58 -35.34
CA VAL A 321 21.51 5.87 -34.43
C VAL A 321 20.50 6.84 -33.80
N ALA A 322 20.98 7.97 -33.24
CA ALA A 322 20.11 8.98 -32.65
C ALA A 322 19.13 9.58 -33.68
N ALA A 323 19.59 9.85 -34.89
CA ALA A 323 18.72 10.39 -35.95
C ALA A 323 17.62 9.39 -36.34
N THR A 324 17.96 8.09 -36.47
CA THR A 324 16.98 7.04 -36.78
C THR A 324 15.93 6.91 -35.67
N LEU A 325 16.34 6.93 -34.40
CA LEU A 325 15.45 6.90 -33.25
C LEU A 325 14.55 8.13 -33.20
N GLU A 326 15.08 9.32 -33.41
CA GLU A 326 14.29 10.57 -33.44
C GLU A 326 13.26 10.57 -34.57
N GLN A 327 13.63 10.07 -35.75
CA GLN A 327 12.72 9.95 -36.88
C GLN A 327 11.55 9.01 -36.58
N ALA A 328 11.82 7.87 -35.92
CA ALA A 328 10.79 6.91 -35.53
C ALA A 328 9.89 7.41 -34.39
N ARG A 329 10.39 8.31 -33.54
CA ARG A 329 9.72 8.75 -32.29
C ARG A 329 8.33 9.37 -32.53
N ALA A 330 8.21 10.27 -33.46
CA ALA A 330 6.95 11.03 -33.71
C ALA A 330 5.83 10.05 -34.12
N GLU A 331 6.10 9.15 -35.05
CA GLU A 331 5.13 8.15 -35.51
C GLU A 331 4.77 7.15 -34.39
N PHE A 332 5.78 6.71 -33.63
CA PHE A 332 5.54 5.81 -32.50
C PHE A 332 4.65 6.43 -31.43
N LEU A 333 4.92 7.68 -31.05
CA LEU A 333 4.08 8.41 -30.09
C LEU A 333 2.65 8.57 -30.62
N ARG A 334 2.47 8.97 -31.87
CA ARG A 334 1.15 9.11 -32.49
C ARG A 334 0.36 7.80 -32.43
N ARG A 335 0.99 6.67 -32.69
CA ARG A 335 0.38 5.33 -32.70
C ARG A 335 0.01 4.83 -31.31
N HIS A 336 0.81 5.12 -30.29
CA HIS A 336 0.70 4.47 -28.97
C HIS A 336 0.16 5.36 -27.85
N THR A 337 0.11 6.70 -28.03
CA THR A 337 -0.47 7.63 -27.04
C THR A 337 -1.95 7.32 -26.67
N PRO A 338 -2.82 6.82 -27.57
CA PRO A 338 -4.17 6.41 -27.18
C PRO A 338 -4.24 5.32 -26.10
N ARG A 339 -3.12 4.61 -25.86
CA ARG A 339 -2.99 3.60 -24.81
C ARG A 339 -2.32 4.13 -23.53
N GLY A 340 -2.40 5.43 -23.28
CA GLY A 340 -1.83 6.14 -22.14
C GLY A 340 -0.75 7.14 -22.57
N LYS A 341 -0.82 8.36 -22.02
CA LYS A 341 0.11 9.44 -22.33
C LYS A 341 1.51 9.14 -21.80
N PHE A 342 2.52 9.23 -22.64
CA PHE A 342 3.94 9.04 -22.31
C PHE A 342 4.83 9.89 -23.21
N SER A 343 6.10 10.05 -22.83
CA SER A 343 7.10 10.74 -23.67
C SER A 343 8.31 9.83 -23.91
N ILE A 344 9.07 10.15 -24.96
CA ILE A 344 10.33 9.51 -25.29
C ILE A 344 11.36 10.62 -25.53
N ASP A 345 12.48 10.52 -24.84
CA ASP A 345 13.66 11.37 -25.02
C ASP A 345 14.79 10.54 -25.59
N VAL A 346 15.43 11.02 -26.65
CA VAL A 346 16.62 10.43 -27.27
C VAL A 346 17.77 11.41 -27.12
N LYS A 347 18.86 11.02 -26.49
CA LYS A 347 20.02 11.87 -26.22
C LYS A 347 21.32 11.19 -26.60
N ARG A 348 22.22 11.92 -27.24
CA ARG A 348 23.61 11.49 -27.40
C ARG A 348 24.35 11.72 -26.08
N ALA A 349 25.07 10.70 -25.63
CA ALA A 349 25.94 10.73 -24.46
C ALA A 349 27.34 10.27 -24.87
N GLY A 350 28.13 11.21 -25.44
CA GLY A 350 29.42 10.89 -26.04
C GLY A 350 29.27 10.04 -27.31
N ASN A 351 29.81 8.82 -27.27
CA ASN A 351 29.71 7.82 -28.32
C ASN A 351 28.51 6.89 -28.18
N ASP A 352 27.70 7.07 -27.14
CA ASP A 352 26.50 6.30 -26.87
C ASP A 352 25.23 7.11 -27.15
N VAL A 353 24.10 6.41 -27.22
CA VAL A 353 22.76 7.01 -27.28
C VAL A 353 21.96 6.50 -26.09
N GLU A 354 21.36 7.44 -25.36
CA GLU A 354 20.41 7.13 -24.29
C GLU A 354 18.97 7.35 -24.78
N VAL A 355 18.12 6.38 -24.52
CA VAL A 355 16.67 6.45 -24.73
C VAL A 355 16.00 6.38 -23.38
N LYS A 356 15.18 7.41 -23.08
CA LYS A 356 14.36 7.45 -21.87
C LYS A 356 12.89 7.52 -22.26
N VAL A 357 12.09 6.62 -21.72
CA VAL A 357 10.63 6.66 -21.80
C VAL A 357 10.09 7.07 -20.44
N THR A 358 9.25 8.11 -20.40
CA THR A 358 8.57 8.57 -19.19
C THR A 358 7.07 8.29 -19.34
N GLY A 359 6.52 7.54 -18.40
CA GLY A 359 5.12 7.19 -18.34
C GLY A 359 4.45 7.74 -17.08
N ALA A 360 3.71 6.90 -16.36
CA ALA A 360 3.11 7.22 -15.07
C ALA A 360 3.26 6.03 -14.12
N SER A 361 3.82 6.29 -12.95
CA SER A 361 3.98 5.28 -11.92
C SER A 361 2.64 4.84 -11.32
N ALA A 362 2.60 3.60 -10.84
CA ALA A 362 1.48 3.03 -10.10
C ALA A 362 1.95 1.90 -9.20
N HIS A 363 1.13 1.50 -8.25
CA HIS A 363 1.35 0.26 -7.51
C HIS A 363 1.32 -0.94 -8.47
N GLY A 364 2.28 -1.87 -8.36
CA GLY A 364 2.40 -3.03 -9.27
C GLY A 364 1.17 -3.91 -9.35
N SER A 365 0.33 -3.90 -8.32
CA SER A 365 -0.96 -4.61 -8.30
C SER A 365 -2.06 -3.97 -9.14
N ARG A 366 -1.88 -2.70 -9.55
CA ARG A 366 -2.87 -1.89 -10.30
C ARG A 366 -2.23 -1.27 -11.54
N PRO A 367 -1.74 -2.09 -12.48
CA PRO A 367 -1.06 -1.59 -13.66
C PRO A 367 -1.97 -0.71 -14.55
N GLU A 368 -3.28 -0.84 -14.42
CA GLU A 368 -4.28 -0.01 -15.11
C GLU A 368 -4.28 1.45 -14.67
N GLU A 369 -3.81 1.75 -13.46
CA GLU A 369 -3.71 3.12 -12.92
C GLU A 369 -2.44 3.84 -13.39
N GLY A 370 -1.50 3.10 -14.01
CA GLY A 370 -0.23 3.62 -14.51
C GLY A 370 -0.09 3.58 -16.02
N VAL A 371 1.02 4.09 -16.50
CA VAL A 371 1.46 4.00 -17.90
C VAL A 371 2.88 3.45 -17.90
N ASN A 372 3.00 2.12 -17.92
CA ASN A 372 4.29 1.44 -17.78
C ASN A 372 5.24 1.76 -18.94
N PRO A 373 6.37 2.47 -18.69
CA PRO A 373 7.32 2.84 -19.74
C PRO A 373 8.20 1.68 -20.21
N LEU A 374 8.40 0.62 -19.40
CA LEU A 374 9.32 -0.47 -19.74
C LEU A 374 8.90 -1.25 -21.00
N PRO A 375 7.65 -1.77 -21.12
CA PRO A 375 7.21 -2.39 -22.35
C PRO A 375 7.13 -1.40 -23.53
N ARG A 376 6.88 -0.13 -23.26
CA ARG A 376 6.89 0.94 -24.31
C ARG A 376 8.29 1.18 -24.85
N LEU A 377 9.29 1.19 -23.99
CA LEU A 377 10.70 1.25 -24.38
C LEU A 377 11.08 0.06 -25.28
N ALA A 378 10.73 -1.16 -24.86
CA ALA A 378 11.02 -2.37 -25.65
C ALA A 378 10.34 -2.33 -27.03
N LEU A 379 9.07 -1.92 -27.10
CA LEU A 379 8.36 -1.77 -28.36
C LEU A 379 8.99 -0.67 -29.25
N PHE A 380 9.37 0.46 -28.65
CA PHE A 380 10.01 1.56 -29.40
C PHE A 380 11.35 1.12 -29.99
N LEU A 381 12.21 0.47 -29.20
CA LEU A 381 13.49 -0.02 -29.68
C LEU A 381 13.32 -0.98 -30.87
N GLN A 382 12.37 -1.91 -30.79
CA GLN A 382 12.10 -2.85 -31.90
C GLN A 382 11.50 -2.16 -33.13
N ALA A 383 10.63 -1.19 -32.94
CA ALA A 383 9.96 -0.47 -34.03
C ALA A 383 10.79 0.66 -34.65
N SER A 384 11.93 1.00 -34.06
CA SER A 384 12.76 2.14 -34.44
C SER A 384 13.45 2.03 -35.79
N GLY A 385 13.55 0.81 -36.34
CA GLY A 385 14.32 0.53 -37.57
C GLY A 385 15.83 0.37 -37.37
N VAL A 386 16.34 0.64 -36.16
CA VAL A 386 17.75 0.40 -35.81
C VAL A 386 18.02 -1.11 -35.79
N GLN A 387 19.03 -1.55 -36.54
CA GLN A 387 19.46 -2.93 -36.56
C GLN A 387 20.46 -3.18 -35.41
N PHE A 388 19.93 -3.66 -34.30
CA PHE A 388 20.74 -3.94 -33.11
C PHE A 388 21.54 -5.24 -33.28
N ALA A 389 22.77 -5.27 -32.77
CA ALA A 389 23.57 -6.48 -32.65
C ALA A 389 22.89 -7.45 -31.67
N GLU A 390 23.03 -8.75 -31.98
CA GLU A 390 22.49 -9.85 -31.18
C GLU A 390 23.19 -9.92 -29.82
N ASN A 391 22.41 -9.77 -28.73
CA ASN A 391 22.88 -9.94 -27.37
C ASN A 391 21.72 -10.26 -26.42
N HIS A 392 22.02 -10.45 -25.14
CA HIS A 392 21.08 -10.76 -24.09
C HIS A 392 20.03 -9.65 -23.86
N TYR A 393 20.37 -8.37 -24.04
CA TYR A 393 19.39 -7.26 -23.96
C TYR A 393 18.41 -7.26 -25.12
N LEU A 394 18.87 -7.54 -26.34
CA LEU A 394 17.97 -7.64 -27.49
C LEU A 394 17.00 -8.83 -27.31
N ASN A 395 17.45 -9.93 -26.72
CA ASN A 395 16.58 -11.05 -26.38
C ASN A 395 15.55 -10.65 -25.29
N ALA A 396 15.95 -9.88 -24.29
CA ALA A 396 15.01 -9.32 -23.29
C ALA A 396 13.97 -8.39 -23.93
N VAL A 397 14.37 -7.57 -24.90
CA VAL A 397 13.44 -6.71 -25.68
C VAL A 397 12.45 -7.57 -26.46
N ARG A 398 12.90 -8.61 -27.17
CA ARG A 398 12.02 -9.56 -27.89
C ARG A 398 11.05 -10.25 -26.94
N TYR A 399 11.54 -10.75 -25.82
CA TYR A 399 10.73 -11.39 -24.78
C TYR A 399 9.61 -10.45 -24.28
N LEU A 400 9.94 -9.20 -23.97
CA LEU A 400 8.97 -8.20 -23.54
C LEU A 400 7.92 -7.93 -24.62
N ASN A 401 8.32 -7.85 -25.89
CA ASN A 401 7.42 -7.55 -26.99
C ASN A 401 6.53 -8.74 -27.36
N ASP A 402 7.07 -9.94 -27.40
CA ASP A 402 6.35 -11.14 -27.86
C ASP A 402 5.38 -11.64 -26.80
N LEU A 403 5.79 -11.65 -25.53
CA LEU A 403 5.00 -12.24 -24.44
C LEU A 403 4.17 -11.23 -23.62
N TYR A 404 4.43 -9.93 -23.79
CA TYR A 404 3.65 -8.87 -23.12
C TYR A 404 3.16 -7.82 -24.11
N GLY A 405 4.04 -7.18 -24.87
CA GLY A 405 3.68 -5.96 -25.60
C GLY A 405 3.18 -4.88 -24.62
N LEU A 406 1.97 -4.38 -24.82
CA LEU A 406 1.29 -3.48 -23.85
C LEU A 406 0.20 -4.19 -23.05
N ASP A 407 0.13 -5.52 -23.11
CA ASP A 407 -0.81 -6.33 -22.35
C ASP A 407 -0.26 -6.61 -20.95
N TYR A 408 -1.06 -6.39 -19.95
CA TYR A 408 -0.78 -6.75 -18.56
C TYR A 408 -1.79 -7.76 -17.98
N LEU A 409 -2.68 -8.32 -18.82
CA LEU A 409 -3.68 -9.30 -18.41
C LEU A 409 -3.24 -10.75 -18.65
N GLY A 410 -2.02 -10.94 -19.17
CA GLY A 410 -1.48 -12.27 -19.47
C GLY A 410 -2.08 -12.90 -20.73
N THR A 411 -2.67 -12.13 -21.63
CA THR A 411 -3.29 -12.62 -22.87
C THR A 411 -2.22 -13.17 -23.82
N ARG A 412 -1.13 -12.43 -24.04
CA ARG A 412 -0.01 -12.88 -24.88
C ARG A 412 0.78 -14.05 -24.26
N MET A 413 0.79 -14.11 -22.93
CA MET A 413 1.33 -15.24 -22.18
C MET A 413 0.40 -16.47 -22.20
N GLU A 414 -0.80 -16.36 -22.74
CA GLU A 414 -1.83 -17.40 -22.82
C GLU A 414 -2.29 -17.94 -21.45
N VAL A 415 -2.26 -17.07 -20.43
CA VAL A 415 -2.64 -17.41 -19.06
C VAL A 415 -3.78 -16.55 -18.49
N ALA A 416 -4.34 -15.64 -19.29
CA ALA A 416 -5.40 -14.74 -18.89
C ALA A 416 -6.60 -15.46 -18.29
N TYR A 417 -7.12 -14.97 -17.18
CA TYR A 417 -8.40 -15.34 -16.59
C TYR A 417 -8.85 -14.28 -15.60
N ARG A 418 -10.11 -14.40 -15.12
CA ARG A 418 -10.74 -13.43 -14.23
C ARG A 418 -11.61 -14.15 -13.20
N ASP A 419 -11.54 -13.68 -11.95
CA ASP A 419 -12.54 -13.99 -10.92
C ASP A 419 -13.60 -12.87 -10.89
N PRO A 420 -14.90 -13.19 -10.74
CA PRO A 420 -15.97 -12.18 -10.73
C PRO A 420 -15.84 -11.12 -9.64
N PHE A 421 -15.32 -11.47 -8.47
CA PHE A 421 -15.16 -10.57 -7.32
C PHE A 421 -13.77 -9.95 -7.23
N MET A 422 -12.71 -10.74 -7.48
CA MET A 422 -11.33 -10.29 -7.35
C MET A 422 -10.77 -9.65 -8.63
N GLY A 423 -11.48 -9.71 -9.75
CA GLY A 423 -11.03 -9.17 -11.02
C GLY A 423 -10.03 -10.05 -11.78
N PRO A 424 -9.31 -9.50 -12.78
CA PRO A 424 -8.43 -10.27 -13.67
C PRO A 424 -7.09 -10.63 -13.03
N LEU A 425 -6.43 -11.68 -13.56
CA LEU A 425 -4.99 -11.85 -13.45
C LEU A 425 -4.29 -10.60 -14.01
N THR A 426 -3.23 -10.14 -13.34
CA THR A 426 -2.32 -9.14 -13.94
C THR A 426 -0.88 -9.61 -13.92
N MET A 427 -0.12 -9.28 -14.97
CA MET A 427 1.30 -9.60 -15.17
C MET A 427 1.98 -8.39 -15.79
N SER A 428 2.74 -7.64 -15.00
CA SER A 428 3.38 -6.40 -15.46
C SER A 428 4.89 -6.50 -15.32
N PRO A 429 5.67 -6.45 -16.43
CA PRO A 429 7.11 -6.27 -16.34
C PRO A 429 7.44 -4.93 -15.69
N THR A 430 8.21 -4.95 -14.60
CA THR A 430 8.49 -3.77 -13.79
C THR A 430 9.96 -3.42 -13.73
N LEU A 431 10.84 -4.42 -13.68
CA LEU A 431 12.25 -4.22 -13.40
C LEU A 431 13.10 -4.96 -14.44
N VAL A 432 14.16 -4.32 -14.91
CA VAL A 432 15.28 -4.95 -15.63
C VAL A 432 16.57 -4.63 -14.87
N ARG A 433 17.35 -5.64 -14.55
CA ARG A 433 18.62 -5.50 -13.83
C ARG A 433 19.66 -6.52 -14.24
N GLU A 434 20.93 -6.16 -14.13
CA GLU A 434 22.03 -7.11 -14.22
C GLU A 434 22.23 -7.84 -12.88
N ARG A 435 22.49 -9.13 -12.95
CA ARG A 435 22.77 -9.99 -11.81
C ARG A 435 23.85 -11.01 -12.20
N GLY A 436 25.10 -10.70 -11.89
CA GLY A 436 26.24 -11.55 -12.31
C GLY A 436 26.28 -11.69 -13.83
N GLU A 437 26.22 -12.93 -14.34
CA GLU A 437 26.26 -13.25 -15.77
C GLU A 437 24.87 -13.23 -16.44
N TYR A 438 23.88 -12.56 -15.85
CA TYR A 438 22.51 -12.53 -16.35
C TYR A 438 21.93 -11.11 -16.37
N VAL A 439 21.04 -10.90 -17.32
CA VAL A 439 20.05 -9.81 -17.26
C VAL A 439 18.71 -10.41 -16.88
N ASP A 440 18.19 -9.97 -15.75
CA ASP A 440 16.88 -10.38 -15.24
C ASP A 440 15.80 -9.42 -15.73
N VAL A 441 14.71 -9.95 -16.28
CA VAL A 441 13.43 -9.25 -16.47
C VAL A 441 12.48 -9.75 -15.41
N VAL A 442 12.05 -8.85 -14.53
CA VAL A 442 11.14 -9.17 -13.41
C VAL A 442 9.74 -8.65 -13.71
N THR A 443 8.77 -9.53 -13.56
CA THR A 443 7.33 -9.26 -13.76
C THR A 443 6.59 -9.39 -12.44
N ASN A 444 5.82 -8.37 -12.07
CA ASN A 444 4.85 -8.46 -10.97
C ASN A 444 3.64 -9.26 -11.43
N VAL A 445 3.25 -10.25 -10.63
CA VAL A 445 2.09 -11.12 -10.91
C VAL A 445 1.06 -11.00 -9.79
N ARG A 446 -0.22 -10.75 -10.15
CA ARG A 446 -1.32 -10.71 -9.20
C ARG A 446 -2.39 -11.72 -9.60
N MET A 447 -2.42 -12.81 -8.84
CA MET A 447 -3.24 -14.00 -9.12
C MET A 447 -4.56 -13.95 -8.35
N PRO A 448 -5.73 -13.81 -9.03
CA PRO A 448 -7.02 -13.92 -8.37
C PRO A 448 -7.40 -15.40 -8.10
N ARG A 449 -8.50 -15.62 -7.37
CA ARG A 449 -9.09 -16.93 -7.17
C ARG A 449 -9.40 -17.62 -8.51
N GLY A 450 -9.30 -18.96 -8.55
CA GLY A 450 -9.63 -19.79 -9.71
C GLY A 450 -8.47 -20.61 -10.24
N ARG A 451 -7.25 -20.35 -9.79
CA ARG A 451 -6.05 -21.19 -10.03
C ARG A 451 -5.19 -21.25 -8.79
N THR A 452 -4.37 -22.31 -8.71
CA THR A 452 -3.29 -22.39 -7.72
C THR A 452 -2.00 -21.78 -8.27
N PRO A 453 -1.01 -21.42 -7.41
CA PRO A 453 0.32 -21.00 -7.84
C PRO A 453 0.99 -21.98 -8.81
N ASP A 454 0.91 -23.28 -8.54
CA ASP A 454 1.53 -24.33 -9.35
C ASP A 454 0.89 -24.46 -10.72
N GLU A 455 -0.44 -24.41 -10.81
CA GLU A 455 -1.16 -24.45 -12.10
C GLU A 455 -0.81 -23.25 -12.97
N LEU A 456 -0.73 -22.06 -12.37
CA LEU A 456 -0.37 -20.84 -13.09
C LEU A 456 1.10 -20.90 -13.51
N GLY A 457 2.00 -21.27 -12.60
CA GLY A 457 3.43 -21.42 -12.85
C GLY A 457 3.75 -22.41 -13.96
N GLY A 458 3.09 -23.57 -13.97
CA GLY A 458 3.26 -24.58 -15.02
C GLY A 458 2.90 -24.06 -16.42
N LYS A 459 1.79 -23.30 -16.54
CA LYS A 459 1.39 -22.68 -17.80
C LYS A 459 2.37 -21.60 -18.27
N ILE A 460 2.79 -20.71 -17.35
CA ILE A 460 3.78 -19.66 -17.63
C ILE A 460 5.10 -20.29 -18.11
N THR A 461 5.62 -21.25 -17.37
CA THR A 461 6.89 -21.93 -17.67
C THR A 461 6.83 -22.62 -19.04
N LYS A 462 5.75 -23.34 -19.34
CA LYS A 462 5.55 -23.98 -20.65
C LYS A 462 5.57 -22.94 -21.78
N ARG A 463 4.89 -21.81 -21.62
CA ARG A 463 4.83 -20.75 -22.63
C ARG A 463 6.18 -20.11 -22.88
N ILE A 464 6.95 -19.82 -21.81
CA ILE A 464 8.28 -19.23 -21.92
C ILE A 464 9.26 -20.19 -22.56
N PHE A 465 9.29 -21.46 -22.19
CA PHE A 465 10.16 -22.45 -22.83
C PHE A 465 9.82 -22.67 -24.30
N GLY A 466 8.53 -22.60 -24.68
CA GLY A 466 8.12 -22.62 -26.08
C GLY A 466 8.67 -21.43 -26.87
N TRP A 467 8.71 -20.24 -26.28
CA TRP A 467 9.34 -19.05 -26.87
C TRP A 467 10.87 -19.20 -26.94
N ALA A 468 11.49 -19.66 -25.85
CA ALA A 468 12.94 -19.84 -25.74
C ALA A 468 13.52 -20.84 -26.74
N ALA A 469 12.75 -21.82 -27.18
CA ALA A 469 13.16 -22.80 -28.17
C ALA A 469 13.65 -22.18 -29.51
N THR A 470 13.17 -20.97 -29.84
CA THR A 470 13.55 -20.22 -31.03
C THR A 470 14.41 -18.97 -30.78
N HIS A 471 14.55 -18.55 -29.52
CA HIS A 471 15.25 -17.31 -29.16
C HIS A 471 16.49 -17.53 -28.28
N GLY A 472 16.74 -18.74 -27.83
CA GLY A 472 17.85 -19.10 -26.97
C GLY A 472 17.47 -19.37 -25.52
N PRO A 473 18.39 -19.98 -24.75
CA PRO A 473 18.09 -20.45 -23.40
C PRO A 473 17.83 -19.32 -22.43
N VAL A 474 16.91 -19.57 -21.48
CA VAL A 474 16.58 -18.67 -20.36
C VAL A 474 16.47 -19.47 -19.07
N GLU A 475 16.74 -18.82 -17.94
CA GLU A 475 16.38 -19.35 -16.62
C GLU A 475 15.07 -18.71 -16.14
N ILE A 476 14.25 -19.49 -15.45
CA ILE A 476 12.96 -19.03 -14.95
C ILE A 476 12.93 -19.24 -13.44
N LYS A 477 12.63 -18.17 -12.70
CA LYS A 477 12.25 -18.25 -11.29
C LYS A 477 10.85 -17.69 -11.14
N TYR A 478 9.93 -18.49 -10.63
CA TYR A 478 8.56 -18.10 -10.33
C TYR A 478 8.32 -18.28 -8.84
N ASP A 479 7.97 -17.19 -8.17
CA ASP A 479 7.60 -17.17 -6.75
C ASP A 479 6.22 -16.52 -6.63
N GLN A 480 5.24 -17.27 -6.15
CA GLN A 480 3.84 -16.87 -6.17
C GLN A 480 3.14 -17.27 -4.87
N GLY A 481 2.71 -16.27 -4.12
CA GLY A 481 1.79 -16.47 -3.00
C GLY A 481 0.38 -16.80 -3.48
N ASN A 482 -0.36 -17.54 -2.65
CA ASN A 482 -1.75 -17.84 -2.94
C ASN A 482 -2.65 -16.60 -2.75
N TRP A 483 -3.83 -16.62 -3.34
CA TRP A 483 -4.89 -15.66 -3.06
C TRP A 483 -5.53 -15.96 -1.70
N MET A 484 -6.19 -14.97 -1.12
CA MET A 484 -7.03 -15.09 0.08
C MET A 484 -8.44 -14.60 -0.26
N ALA A 485 -9.45 -15.35 0.20
CA ALA A 485 -10.81 -14.89 0.25
C ALA A 485 -11.41 -15.33 1.59
N ARG A 486 -11.88 -14.37 2.37
CA ARG A 486 -12.61 -14.59 3.60
C ARG A 486 -14.10 -14.40 3.32
N ASP A 487 -14.93 -15.15 4.02
CA ASP A 487 -16.38 -14.92 4.12
C ASP A 487 -16.66 -14.55 5.58
N PRO A 488 -16.29 -13.35 6.00
CA PRO A 488 -16.50 -12.95 7.38
C PRO A 488 -18.00 -12.72 7.57
N LYS A 489 -18.58 -13.56 8.41
CA LYS A 489 -19.93 -13.38 8.93
C LYS A 489 -19.79 -12.83 10.34
N GLY A 490 -20.82 -12.14 10.80
CA GLY A 490 -20.91 -11.72 12.17
C GLY A 490 -20.79 -10.23 12.43
N ALA A 491 -20.85 -9.90 13.72
CA ALA A 491 -21.00 -8.53 14.19
C ALA A 491 -19.76 -7.67 13.91
N TRP A 492 -18.57 -8.24 13.89
CA TRP A 492 -17.34 -7.47 13.72
C TRP A 492 -17.21 -6.85 12.32
N LEU A 493 -17.53 -7.60 11.25
CA LEU A 493 -17.52 -7.03 9.90
C LEU A 493 -18.62 -5.97 9.74
N SER A 494 -19.84 -6.27 10.18
CA SER A 494 -20.94 -5.31 10.10
C SER A 494 -20.65 -4.05 10.92
N THR A 495 -19.92 -4.17 12.04
CA THR A 495 -19.44 -3.03 12.82
C THR A 495 -18.45 -2.17 12.04
N LEU A 496 -17.45 -2.77 11.37
CA LEU A 496 -16.48 -2.03 10.54
C LEU A 496 -17.17 -1.31 9.37
N LEU A 497 -18.07 -2.00 8.67
CA LEU A 497 -18.86 -1.40 7.57
C LEU A 497 -19.72 -0.25 8.07
N ASN A 498 -20.34 -0.40 9.23
CA ASN A 498 -21.15 0.65 9.86
C ASN A 498 -20.31 1.87 10.25
N ILE A 499 -19.12 1.66 10.86
CA ILE A 499 -18.16 2.72 11.17
C ILE A 499 -17.82 3.51 9.91
N PHE A 500 -17.45 2.82 8.83
CA PHE A 500 -17.09 3.47 7.59
C PHE A 500 -18.28 4.24 6.98
N GLY A 501 -19.43 3.59 6.82
CA GLY A 501 -20.62 4.19 6.20
C GLY A 501 -21.14 5.41 6.93
N ASP A 502 -21.25 5.32 8.25
CA ASP A 502 -21.79 6.43 9.07
C ASP A 502 -20.79 7.60 9.18
N THR A 503 -19.48 7.32 9.18
CA THR A 503 -18.46 8.37 9.24
C THR A 503 -18.26 9.08 7.90
N THR A 504 -18.30 8.35 6.80
CA THR A 504 -17.97 8.89 5.46
C THR A 504 -19.20 9.25 4.63
N GLY A 505 -20.35 8.65 4.93
CA GLY A 505 -21.55 8.74 4.08
C GLY A 505 -21.46 7.95 2.77
N LEU A 506 -20.39 7.17 2.58
CA LEU A 506 -20.15 6.36 1.39
C LEU A 506 -20.77 4.96 1.52
N GLU A 507 -20.93 4.26 0.40
CA GLU A 507 -21.41 2.88 0.39
C GLU A 507 -20.46 1.96 1.14
N ALA A 508 -20.97 1.19 2.08
CA ALA A 508 -20.22 0.31 2.96
C ALA A 508 -20.50 -1.17 2.64
N LYS A 509 -19.81 -1.70 1.61
CA LYS A 509 -19.87 -3.11 1.23
C LYS A 509 -18.48 -3.74 1.27
N PRO A 510 -18.35 -5.03 1.58
CA PRO A 510 -17.07 -5.74 1.47
C PRO A 510 -16.52 -5.65 0.04
N VAL A 511 -15.21 -5.48 -0.08
CA VAL A 511 -14.52 -5.37 -1.36
C VAL A 511 -13.33 -6.34 -1.45
N SER A 512 -12.77 -6.49 -2.64
CA SER A 512 -11.50 -7.17 -2.87
C SER A 512 -10.40 -6.17 -3.22
N THR A 513 -9.15 -6.57 -3.03
CA THR A 513 -7.99 -5.82 -3.51
C THR A 513 -7.14 -6.64 -4.46
N ALA A 514 -6.47 -5.96 -5.38
CA ALA A 514 -5.40 -6.55 -6.17
C ALA A 514 -4.06 -6.58 -5.39
N GLY A 515 -3.97 -5.82 -4.28
CA GLY A 515 -2.89 -5.88 -3.32
C GLY A 515 -2.83 -7.21 -2.58
N SER A 516 -1.77 -7.38 -1.83
CA SER A 516 -1.55 -8.54 -0.97
C SER A 516 -0.81 -8.03 0.25
N THR A 517 -1.34 -8.31 1.42
CA THR A 517 -0.80 -7.89 2.71
C THR A 517 -0.49 -9.11 3.58
N THR A 518 0.08 -8.88 4.74
CA THR A 518 0.28 -9.92 5.76
C THR A 518 -1.01 -10.44 6.40
N ALA A 519 -2.19 -9.92 6.03
CA ALA A 519 -3.49 -10.49 6.39
C ALA A 519 -3.58 -12.00 6.11
N LYS A 520 -2.90 -12.48 5.07
CA LYS A 520 -2.85 -13.90 4.71
C LYS A 520 -2.18 -14.77 5.77
N LEU A 521 -1.33 -14.18 6.58
CA LEU A 521 -0.56 -14.86 7.63
C LEU A 521 -1.30 -14.91 8.96
N MET A 522 -2.43 -14.20 9.12
CA MET A 522 -3.14 -14.05 10.37
C MET A 522 -4.52 -14.71 10.35
N PRO A 523 -4.96 -15.27 11.49
CA PRO A 523 -6.31 -15.83 11.64
C PRO A 523 -7.37 -14.75 11.39
N ASN A 524 -8.43 -15.09 10.66
CA ASN A 524 -9.60 -14.24 10.38
C ASN A 524 -9.27 -12.77 10.06
N ALA A 525 -8.10 -12.50 9.46
CA ALA A 525 -7.68 -11.14 9.14
C ALA A 525 -8.42 -10.61 7.90
N ILE A 526 -8.86 -9.36 7.98
CA ILE A 526 -9.36 -8.54 6.88
C ILE A 526 -8.70 -7.16 6.93
N ASN A 527 -8.74 -6.39 5.82
CA ASN A 527 -8.18 -5.03 5.86
C ASN A 527 -9.28 -3.99 6.08
N PHE A 528 -8.90 -2.88 6.72
CA PHE A 528 -9.75 -1.73 6.99
C PHE A 528 -8.96 -0.42 6.81
N GLY A 529 -8.97 0.15 5.61
CA GLY A 529 -8.20 1.34 5.25
C GLY A 529 -6.73 1.08 4.92
N PRO A 530 -5.88 2.15 4.77
CA PRO A 530 -6.24 3.56 4.92
C PRO A 530 -6.66 4.27 3.61
N ALA A 531 -6.70 3.59 2.44
CA ALA A 531 -7.03 4.23 1.18
C ALA A 531 -8.54 4.43 0.99
N MET A 532 -8.96 5.66 0.67
CA MET A 532 -10.37 6.00 0.44
C MET A 532 -10.85 5.55 -0.95
N PRO A 533 -12.11 5.07 -1.07
CA PRO A 533 -12.70 4.75 -2.36
C PRO A 533 -12.75 5.96 -3.29
N GLY A 534 -12.51 5.71 -4.59
CA GLY A 534 -12.57 6.76 -5.62
C GLY A 534 -11.36 7.68 -5.67
N LYS A 535 -10.36 7.49 -4.81
CA LYS A 535 -9.09 8.22 -4.84
C LYS A 535 -7.97 7.37 -5.41
N LYS A 536 -6.96 8.05 -5.97
CA LYS A 536 -5.76 7.39 -6.44
C LYS A 536 -5.00 6.81 -5.23
N TYR A 537 -4.66 5.53 -5.32
CA TYR A 537 -3.77 4.89 -4.33
C TYR A 537 -2.32 5.25 -4.66
N THR A 538 -1.64 5.91 -3.73
CA THR A 538 -0.32 6.50 -3.99
C THR A 538 0.84 5.70 -3.40
N ALA A 539 0.56 4.60 -2.69
CA ALA A 539 1.58 3.68 -2.21
C ALA A 539 2.49 3.19 -3.37
N HIS A 540 3.76 3.03 -3.10
CA HIS A 540 4.82 2.64 -4.05
C HIS A 540 5.03 3.61 -5.21
N ASN A 541 4.28 4.70 -5.31
CA ASN A 541 4.46 5.70 -6.34
C ASN A 541 5.61 6.66 -6.02
N ALA A 542 6.20 7.26 -7.03
CA ALA A 542 6.88 8.52 -6.87
C ALA A 542 5.87 9.55 -6.32
N ARG A 543 6.28 10.36 -5.36
CA ARG A 543 5.43 11.36 -4.69
C ARG A 543 4.23 10.73 -3.95
N GLU A 544 4.47 9.64 -3.23
CA GLU A 544 3.50 9.08 -2.30
C GLU A 544 3.01 10.16 -1.33
N TYR A 545 1.70 10.17 -1.07
CA TYR A 545 1.11 11.14 -0.17
C TYR A 545 -0.12 10.61 0.58
N LYS A 546 -0.43 11.28 1.69
CA LYS A 546 -1.68 11.17 2.44
C LYS A 546 -2.34 12.54 2.54
N GLU A 547 -3.62 12.63 2.21
CA GLU A 547 -4.38 13.86 2.48
C GLU A 547 -4.74 13.97 3.96
N VAL A 548 -4.62 15.16 4.54
CA VAL A 548 -4.95 15.41 5.96
C VAL A 548 -6.41 15.09 6.25
N ALA A 549 -7.31 15.35 5.31
CA ALA A 549 -8.72 15.00 5.45
C ALA A 549 -8.93 13.49 5.62
N ASP A 550 -8.21 12.66 4.86
CA ASP A 550 -8.30 11.20 4.94
C ASP A 550 -7.63 10.67 6.21
N LEU A 551 -6.49 11.23 6.61
CA LEU A 551 -5.84 10.93 7.89
C LEU A 551 -6.78 11.21 9.08
N ASN A 552 -7.50 12.30 9.02
CA ASN A 552 -8.49 12.66 10.03
C ASN A 552 -9.65 11.66 10.12
N LEU A 553 -10.08 11.09 8.98
CA LEU A 553 -11.08 10.03 8.97
C LEU A 553 -10.51 8.72 9.53
N ASP A 554 -9.24 8.37 9.22
CA ASP A 554 -8.57 7.22 9.83
C ASP A 554 -8.54 7.34 11.35
N MET A 555 -8.09 8.50 11.88
CA MET A 555 -8.06 8.76 13.33
C MET A 555 -9.42 8.58 13.97
N GLN A 556 -10.48 9.06 13.31
CA GLN A 556 -11.84 8.95 13.80
C GLN A 556 -12.35 7.51 13.78
N MET A 557 -12.21 6.82 12.64
CA MET A 557 -12.71 5.46 12.47
C MET A 557 -11.91 4.44 13.28
N PHE A 558 -10.58 4.57 13.37
CA PHE A 558 -9.78 3.67 14.19
C PHE A 558 -10.12 3.80 15.68
N THR A 559 -10.38 5.02 16.17
CA THR A 559 -10.79 5.22 17.57
C THR A 559 -12.15 4.56 17.84
N GLU A 560 -13.15 4.77 16.98
CA GLU A 560 -14.46 4.11 17.11
C GLU A 560 -14.32 2.58 17.03
N MET A 561 -13.47 2.08 16.12
CA MET A 561 -13.19 0.65 15.96
C MET A 561 -12.66 0.03 17.27
N LEU A 562 -11.69 0.66 17.92
CA LEU A 562 -11.12 0.15 19.18
C LEU A 562 -12.19 0.03 20.26
N VAL A 563 -13.06 1.04 20.40
CA VAL A 563 -14.14 1.05 21.40
C VAL A 563 -15.17 -0.03 21.08
N ARG A 564 -15.66 -0.09 19.84
CA ARG A 564 -16.77 -0.97 19.46
C ARG A 564 -16.37 -2.42 19.33
N ILE A 565 -15.24 -2.70 18.63
CA ILE A 565 -14.74 -4.08 18.47
C ILE A 565 -14.20 -4.60 19.82
N GLY A 566 -13.55 -3.74 20.58
CA GLY A 566 -13.06 -4.07 21.93
C GLY A 566 -14.17 -4.50 22.90
N ASN A 567 -15.43 -4.13 22.63
CA ASN A 567 -16.60 -4.41 23.47
C ASN A 567 -17.69 -5.25 22.78
N LEU A 568 -17.41 -5.88 21.64
CA LEU A 568 -18.38 -6.81 21.03
C LEU A 568 -18.53 -8.06 21.88
N ASP A 569 -19.78 -8.47 22.15
CA ASP A 569 -20.05 -9.72 22.87
C ASP A 569 -19.54 -10.93 22.09
N LYS A 570 -19.83 -10.94 20.78
CA LYS A 570 -19.39 -12.00 19.85
C LYS A 570 -18.84 -11.37 18.57
N MET A 571 -17.79 -11.96 18.05
CA MET A 571 -17.20 -11.52 16.78
C MET A 571 -17.99 -12.05 15.57
N GLN A 572 -18.50 -13.26 15.66
CA GLN A 572 -19.35 -13.95 14.68
C GLN A 572 -20.77 -14.16 15.19
#